data_844dd3ab1cf8db7f5c423921d5ba30f8
#
_entry.id   844dd3ab1cf8db7f5c423921d5ba30f8
#
_cell.length_a   1.000
_cell.length_b   1.000
_cell.length_c   1.000
_cell.angle_alpha   90.00
_cell.angle_beta   90.00
_cell.angle_gamma   90.00
#
_symmetry.space_group_name_H-M   'P 1'
#
loop_
_entity.id
_entity.type
_entity.pdbx_description
1 polymer ?
#
loop_
_entity_poly.entity_id
_entity_poly.type
_entity_poly.pdbx_seq_one_letter_code
_entity_poly.pdbx_strand_id
1 'polypeptide(L)'
;VKLIHAELIKLASLLSAWIAAGLATILPAAVAVLNSRSQVSRGIDAGFQDLAPGVIGAIVIGVVAVSSEYLVEGAESGGGRQITTSLTAVASRSRFLLAKAAAVAVTVALLALLSSAITLTTTSLTDETVSVGTADLPRVAGVTAYWILTALLASGITLVTRSGIVPLTFCIVNMSVVSVSFLLTKLTSWANYLPDLAGMHLFLRDVHGSVDIAPLTGGLVMGLWVVVVAGIGFIVFRRRDA
;
A
#
# COMPACT_ATOMS: atom_id res chain seq x y z
N VAL A 1 16.53 -11.97 10.74
CA VAL A 1 16.30 -10.75 11.55
C VAL A 1 17.28 -9.65 11.13
N LYS A 2 18.61 -9.86 11.07
CA LYS A 2 19.61 -8.84 10.71
C LYS A 2 19.35 -8.21 9.33
N LEU A 3 18.90 -8.99 8.35
CA LEU A 3 18.65 -8.51 6.99
C LEU A 3 17.41 -7.59 6.93
N ILE A 4 16.32 -7.94 7.63
CA ILE A 4 15.13 -7.10 7.73
C ILE A 4 15.47 -5.77 8.41
N HIS A 5 16.26 -5.82 9.48
CA HIS A 5 16.70 -4.62 10.19
C HIS A 5 17.51 -3.68 9.28
N ALA A 6 18.42 -4.23 8.48
CA ALA A 6 19.17 -3.45 7.49
C ALA A 6 18.25 -2.76 6.46
N GLU A 7 17.24 -3.48 5.95
CA GLU A 7 16.27 -2.91 5.02
C GLU A 7 15.38 -1.82 5.68
N LEU A 8 15.02 -1.98 6.95
CA LEU A 8 14.29 -0.95 7.72
C LEU A 8 15.12 0.31 7.90
N ILE A 9 16.41 0.19 8.27
CA ILE A 9 17.33 1.33 8.38
C ILE A 9 17.47 2.04 7.03
N LYS A 10 17.60 1.27 5.95
CA LYS A 10 17.68 1.80 4.59
C LYS A 10 16.43 2.60 4.22
N LEU A 11 15.23 2.07 4.48
CA LEU A 11 13.99 2.81 4.27
C LEU A 11 13.94 4.10 5.11
N ALA A 12 14.31 4.02 6.37
CA ALA A 12 14.33 5.18 7.28
C ALA A 12 15.34 6.26 6.87
N SER A 13 16.38 5.92 6.10
CA SER A 13 17.35 6.89 5.59
C SER A 13 16.87 7.65 4.34
N LEU A 14 15.79 7.20 3.68
CA LEU A 14 15.28 7.82 2.47
C LEU A 14 14.28 8.94 2.78
N LEU A 15 14.52 10.15 2.31
CA LEU A 15 13.59 11.27 2.45
C LEU A 15 12.21 10.97 1.85
N SER A 16 12.18 10.26 0.72
CA SER A 16 10.93 9.82 0.06
C SER A 16 10.08 8.92 0.96
N ALA A 17 10.69 8.12 1.83
CA ALA A 17 9.95 7.30 2.79
C ALA A 17 9.28 8.16 3.87
N TRP A 18 9.91 9.23 4.33
CA TRP A 18 9.32 10.17 5.28
C TRP A 18 8.19 11.00 4.67
N ILE A 19 8.36 11.43 3.41
CA ILE A 19 7.26 12.08 2.66
C ILE A 19 6.08 11.12 2.52
N ALA A 20 6.33 9.86 2.18
CA ALA A 20 5.30 8.83 2.09
C ALA A 20 4.59 8.59 3.44
N ALA A 21 5.34 8.55 4.54
CA ALA A 21 4.79 8.44 5.89
C ALA A 21 3.91 9.65 6.25
N GLY A 22 4.33 10.86 5.90
CA GLY A 22 3.52 12.06 6.03
C GLY A 22 2.22 11.98 5.23
N LEU A 23 2.29 11.58 3.97
CA LEU A 23 1.11 11.38 3.12
C LEU A 23 0.16 10.32 3.71
N ALA A 24 0.71 9.19 4.17
CA ALA A 24 -0.08 8.11 4.77
C ALA A 24 -0.85 8.54 6.02
N THR A 25 -0.33 9.47 6.80
CA THR A 25 -0.93 9.88 8.10
C THR A 25 -1.71 11.19 8.01
N ILE A 26 -1.19 12.18 7.29
CA ILE A 26 -1.79 13.52 7.22
C ILE A 26 -3.02 13.55 6.30
N LEU A 27 -2.96 12.89 5.13
CA LEU A 27 -4.07 12.92 4.18
C LEU A 27 -5.36 12.34 4.78
N PRO A 28 -5.38 11.16 5.40
CA PRO A 28 -6.59 10.61 6.00
C PRO A 28 -7.16 11.52 7.10
N ALA A 29 -6.31 12.04 7.97
CA ALA A 29 -6.72 12.94 9.03
C ALA A 29 -7.31 14.25 8.48
N ALA A 30 -6.69 14.83 7.44
CA ALA A 30 -7.19 16.02 6.78
C ALA A 30 -8.55 15.77 6.11
N VAL A 31 -8.70 14.63 5.44
CA VAL A 31 -9.98 14.22 4.82
C VAL A 31 -11.05 14.04 5.90
N ALA A 32 -10.74 13.41 7.03
CA ALA A 32 -11.67 13.26 8.15
C ALA A 32 -12.17 14.62 8.66
N VAL A 33 -11.26 15.60 8.84
CA VAL A 33 -11.62 16.99 9.26
C VAL A 33 -12.46 17.68 8.19
N LEU A 34 -12.12 17.55 6.92
CA LEU A 34 -12.90 18.17 5.83
C LEU A 34 -14.30 17.57 5.74
N ASN A 35 -14.38 16.25 5.83
CA ASN A 35 -15.65 15.54 5.79
C ASN A 35 -16.53 15.81 7.02
N SER A 36 -15.96 16.07 8.20
CA SER A 36 -16.74 16.43 9.38
C SER A 36 -17.50 17.75 9.21
N ARG A 37 -16.98 18.64 8.37
CA ARG A 37 -17.63 19.93 8.06
C ARG A 37 -18.70 19.83 6.97
N SER A 38 -18.72 18.73 6.22
CA SER A 38 -19.77 18.48 5.24
C SER A 38 -21.00 17.93 5.95
N GLN A 39 -22.19 18.51 5.67
CA GLN A 39 -23.45 18.03 6.24
C GLN A 39 -24.00 16.76 5.57
N VAL A 40 -23.14 16.04 4.86
CA VAL A 40 -23.51 14.80 4.17
C VAL A 40 -23.40 13.64 5.16
N SER A 41 -24.46 12.87 5.31
CA SER A 41 -24.45 11.64 6.10
C SER A 41 -23.39 10.66 5.54
N ARG A 42 -22.47 10.22 6.39
CA ARG A 42 -21.33 9.39 6.00
C ARG A 42 -21.62 7.88 6.05
N GLY A 43 -22.83 7.50 6.47
CA GLY A 43 -23.25 6.11 6.60
C GLY A 43 -22.39 5.28 7.58
N ILE A 44 -22.44 3.97 7.40
CA ILE A 44 -21.77 2.98 8.28
C ILE A 44 -20.26 2.93 8.14
N ASP A 45 -19.69 3.57 7.13
CA ASP A 45 -18.26 3.57 6.84
C ASP A 45 -17.56 4.88 7.21
N ALA A 46 -18.25 5.75 7.99
CA ALA A 46 -17.67 6.99 8.50
C ALA A 46 -16.33 6.72 9.20
N GLY A 47 -15.32 7.53 8.88
CA GLY A 47 -13.95 7.39 9.37
C GLY A 47 -13.13 6.33 8.62
N PHE A 48 -13.70 5.19 8.25
CA PHE A 48 -12.97 4.15 7.50
C PHE A 48 -12.77 4.52 6.04
N GLN A 49 -13.74 5.14 5.40
CA GLN A 49 -13.57 5.68 4.04
C GLN A 49 -12.54 6.81 3.99
N ASP A 50 -12.37 7.55 5.08
CA ASP A 50 -11.37 8.62 5.18
C ASP A 50 -9.93 8.08 5.18
N LEU A 51 -9.73 6.79 5.48
CA LEU A 51 -8.43 6.11 5.44
C LEU A 51 -7.99 5.73 4.01
N ALA A 52 -8.91 5.70 3.04
CA ALA A 52 -8.58 5.29 1.68
C ALA A 52 -7.45 6.13 1.03
N PRO A 53 -7.40 7.46 1.13
CA PRO A 53 -6.33 8.26 0.56
C PRO A 53 -4.94 7.96 1.13
N GLY A 54 -4.85 7.49 2.36
CA GLY A 54 -3.57 7.17 3.01
C GLY A 54 -2.82 6.02 2.35
N VAL A 55 -3.51 5.17 1.59
CA VAL A 55 -2.87 4.09 0.82
C VAL A 55 -1.85 4.60 -0.19
N ILE A 56 -1.94 5.87 -0.62
CA ILE A 56 -0.95 6.51 -1.50
C ILE A 56 0.44 6.45 -0.85
N GLY A 57 0.54 6.74 0.44
CA GLY A 57 1.79 6.61 1.17
C GLY A 57 2.31 5.17 1.21
N ALA A 58 1.43 4.18 1.40
CA ALA A 58 1.80 2.77 1.35
C ALA A 58 2.34 2.37 -0.03
N ILE A 59 1.71 2.84 -1.12
CA ILE A 59 2.18 2.63 -2.50
C ILE A 59 3.59 3.20 -2.67
N VAL A 60 3.81 4.45 -2.24
CA VAL A 60 5.12 5.11 -2.35
C VAL A 60 6.19 4.33 -1.58
N ILE A 61 5.92 3.87 -0.34
CA ILE A 61 6.85 3.02 0.42
C ILE A 61 7.19 1.76 -0.37
N GLY A 62 6.19 1.07 -0.91
CA GLY A 62 6.40 -0.15 -1.70
C GLY A 62 7.26 0.08 -2.94
N VAL A 63 7.01 1.17 -3.66
CA VAL A 63 7.78 1.53 -4.87
C VAL A 63 9.20 1.95 -4.50
N VAL A 64 9.36 2.84 -3.53
CA VAL A 64 10.67 3.38 -3.12
C VAL A 64 11.58 2.28 -2.59
N ALA A 65 11.04 1.34 -1.81
CA ALA A 65 11.80 0.20 -1.28
C ALA A 65 12.50 -0.60 -2.39
N VAL A 66 11.89 -0.70 -3.57
CA VAL A 66 12.43 -1.46 -4.70
C VAL A 66 13.16 -0.56 -5.69
N SER A 67 12.59 0.60 -6.06
CA SER A 67 13.18 1.47 -7.08
C SER A 67 14.50 2.09 -6.65
N SER A 68 14.71 2.30 -5.34
CA SER A 68 16.01 2.78 -4.81
C SER A 68 17.18 1.85 -5.16
N GLU A 69 16.95 0.54 -5.34
CA GLU A 69 17.99 -0.41 -5.75
C GLU A 69 18.47 -0.22 -7.19
N TYR A 70 17.62 0.36 -8.03
CA TYR A 70 17.92 0.58 -9.45
C TYR A 70 18.50 1.96 -9.75
N LEU A 71 18.62 2.83 -8.73
CA LEU A 71 19.30 4.11 -8.86
C LEU A 71 20.80 3.88 -9.12
N VAL A 72 21.35 4.68 -10.02
CA VAL A 72 22.80 4.71 -10.30
C VAL A 72 23.46 5.51 -9.19
N GLU A 73 24.41 4.91 -8.49
CA GLU A 73 25.28 5.61 -7.56
C GLU A 73 26.17 6.60 -8.36
N GLY A 74 26.39 7.81 -7.82
CA GLY A 74 27.18 8.82 -8.48
C GLY A 74 28.60 8.34 -8.79
N ALA A 75 29.27 8.99 -9.78
CA ALA A 75 30.61 8.62 -10.22
C ALA A 75 31.66 8.59 -9.10
N GLU A 76 31.44 9.33 -8.02
CA GLU A 76 32.31 9.35 -6.83
C GLU A 76 32.21 8.07 -5.97
N SER A 77 31.13 7.28 -6.14
CA SER A 77 30.89 6.02 -5.40
C SER A 77 31.15 4.78 -6.25
N GLY A 78 31.90 4.88 -7.36
CA GLY A 78 32.24 3.76 -8.24
C GLY A 78 31.26 3.48 -9.39
N GLY A 79 30.21 4.29 -9.57
CA GLY A 79 29.35 4.27 -10.76
C GLY A 79 28.46 3.02 -10.93
N GLY A 80 28.29 2.21 -9.89
CA GLY A 80 27.49 1.00 -9.88
C GLY A 80 26.00 1.27 -9.54
N ARG A 81 25.15 0.27 -9.79
CA ARG A 81 23.80 0.27 -9.22
C ARG A 81 23.85 -0.29 -7.81
N GLN A 82 23.08 0.29 -6.89
CA GLN A 82 23.03 -0.16 -5.49
C GLN A 82 22.66 -1.65 -5.36
N ILE A 83 21.91 -2.20 -6.30
CA ILE A 83 21.55 -3.61 -6.35
C ILE A 83 22.75 -4.54 -6.43
N THR A 84 23.86 -4.15 -7.12
CA THR A 84 25.08 -4.97 -7.20
C THR A 84 25.75 -5.10 -5.84
N THR A 85 25.86 -3.99 -5.10
CA THR A 85 26.40 -3.98 -3.75
C THR A 85 25.52 -4.81 -2.79
N SER A 86 24.19 -4.68 -2.89
CA SER A 86 23.23 -5.45 -2.09
C SER A 86 23.32 -6.96 -2.35
N LEU A 87 23.50 -7.37 -3.61
CA LEU A 87 23.58 -8.78 -3.98
C LEU A 87 24.95 -9.41 -3.65
N THR A 88 26.03 -8.65 -3.60
CA THR A 88 27.33 -9.14 -3.09
C THR A 88 27.29 -9.41 -1.59
N ALA A 89 26.54 -8.61 -0.83
CA ALA A 89 26.38 -8.78 0.61
C ALA A 89 25.43 -9.94 0.99
N VAL A 90 24.52 -10.35 0.11
CA VAL A 90 23.52 -11.39 0.39
C VAL A 90 23.59 -12.50 -0.64
N ALA A 91 24.07 -13.67 -0.23
CA ALA A 91 24.27 -14.83 -1.10
C ALA A 91 22.98 -15.39 -1.74
N SER A 92 21.78 -15.07 -1.19
CA SER A 92 20.50 -15.60 -1.67
C SER A 92 19.55 -14.48 -2.09
N ARG A 93 19.26 -14.39 -3.38
CA ARG A 93 18.31 -13.43 -3.97
C ARG A 93 16.89 -13.53 -3.39
N SER A 94 16.46 -14.77 -3.09
CA SER A 94 15.14 -14.97 -2.46
C SER A 94 15.07 -14.42 -1.04
N ARG A 95 16.13 -14.62 -0.24
CA ARG A 95 16.21 -14.06 1.12
C ARG A 95 16.25 -12.54 1.10
N PHE A 96 16.92 -11.95 0.13
CA PHE A 96 16.96 -10.50 -0.07
C PHE A 96 15.56 -9.93 -0.35
N LEU A 97 14.83 -10.50 -1.34
CA LEU A 97 13.49 -10.05 -1.68
C LEU A 97 12.47 -10.28 -0.55
N LEU A 98 12.56 -11.42 0.14
CA LEU A 98 11.70 -11.69 1.31
C LEU A 98 11.97 -10.71 2.46
N ALA A 99 13.23 -10.37 2.73
CA ALA A 99 13.56 -9.39 3.76
C ALA A 99 13.05 -8.00 3.41
N LYS A 100 13.14 -7.62 2.14
CA LYS A 100 12.60 -6.35 1.62
C LYS A 100 11.08 -6.32 1.72
N ALA A 101 10.39 -7.38 1.29
CA ALA A 101 8.93 -7.49 1.42
C ALA A 101 8.48 -7.43 2.90
N ALA A 102 9.22 -8.10 3.80
CA ALA A 102 8.95 -8.04 5.23
C ALA A 102 9.17 -6.62 5.81
N ALA A 103 10.24 -5.93 5.40
CA ALA A 103 10.48 -4.56 5.83
C ALA A 103 9.39 -3.60 5.36
N VAL A 104 8.95 -3.71 4.10
CA VAL A 104 7.80 -2.95 3.57
C VAL A 104 6.54 -3.25 4.37
N ALA A 105 6.23 -4.54 4.61
CA ALA A 105 5.03 -4.94 5.33
C ALA A 105 5.02 -4.39 6.78
N VAL A 106 6.14 -4.46 7.50
CA VAL A 106 6.27 -3.93 8.87
C VAL A 106 6.11 -2.41 8.87
N THR A 107 6.80 -1.70 7.98
CA THR A 107 6.71 -0.23 7.90
C THR A 107 5.28 0.22 7.59
N VAL A 108 4.65 -0.40 6.61
CA VAL A 108 3.28 -0.06 6.20
C VAL A 108 2.26 -0.45 7.27
N ALA A 109 2.45 -1.57 7.98
CA ALA A 109 1.60 -1.94 9.10
C ALA A 109 1.61 -0.87 10.21
N LEU A 110 2.80 -0.40 10.59
CA LEU A 110 2.94 0.67 11.59
C LEU A 110 2.29 1.97 11.14
N LEU A 111 2.46 2.35 9.88
CA LEU A 111 1.82 3.53 9.30
C LEU A 111 0.30 3.41 9.24
N ALA A 112 -0.22 2.24 8.84
CA ALA A 112 -1.65 1.99 8.77
C ALA A 112 -2.31 2.04 10.15
N LEU A 113 -1.68 1.45 11.16
CA LEU A 113 -2.16 1.49 12.54
C LEU A 113 -2.13 2.92 13.11
N LEU A 114 -1.03 3.64 12.90
CA LEU A 114 -0.89 5.04 13.32
C LEU A 114 -1.93 5.93 12.63
N SER A 115 -2.07 5.79 11.32
CA SER A 115 -3.06 6.55 10.53
C SER A 115 -4.48 6.23 10.96
N SER A 116 -4.80 4.95 11.19
CA SER A 116 -6.11 4.54 11.69
C SER A 116 -6.39 5.15 13.06
N ALA A 117 -5.43 5.12 13.99
CA ALA A 117 -5.59 5.72 15.31
C ALA A 117 -5.85 7.23 15.21
N ILE A 118 -5.07 7.97 14.42
CA ILE A 118 -5.24 9.43 14.25
C ILE A 118 -6.57 9.74 13.57
N THR A 119 -6.87 9.08 12.45
CA THR A 119 -8.06 9.39 11.63
C THR A 119 -9.35 9.05 12.39
N LEU A 120 -9.45 7.86 12.97
CA LEU A 120 -10.65 7.43 13.70
C LEU A 120 -10.86 8.26 14.96
N THR A 121 -9.79 8.64 15.69
CA THR A 121 -9.89 9.57 16.81
C THR A 121 -10.36 10.95 16.33
N THR A 122 -9.82 11.46 15.23
CA THR A 122 -10.25 12.74 14.65
C THR A 122 -11.73 12.68 14.28
N THR A 123 -12.17 11.60 13.61
CA THR A 123 -13.58 11.43 13.25
C THR A 123 -14.49 11.38 14.48
N SER A 124 -14.13 10.61 15.51
CA SER A 124 -14.94 10.51 16.73
C SER A 124 -15.01 11.81 17.55
N LEU A 125 -13.98 12.67 17.46
CA LEU A 125 -13.98 13.99 18.11
C LEU A 125 -14.76 15.04 17.32
N THR A 126 -14.90 14.87 16.02
CA THR A 126 -15.53 15.85 15.13
C THR A 126 -16.97 15.47 14.75
N ASP A 127 -17.35 14.22 14.94
CA ASP A 127 -18.68 13.69 14.63
C ASP A 127 -19.17 12.82 15.79
N GLU A 128 -20.06 13.39 16.63
CA GLU A 128 -20.61 12.71 17.82
C GLU A 128 -21.44 11.46 17.48
N THR A 129 -21.83 11.30 16.23
CA THR A 129 -22.61 10.13 15.79
C THR A 129 -21.71 8.90 15.53
N VAL A 130 -20.39 9.11 15.40
CA VAL A 130 -19.41 8.05 15.12
C VAL A 130 -18.72 7.63 16.42
N SER A 131 -19.06 6.45 16.92
CA SER A 131 -18.37 5.84 18.05
C SER A 131 -17.44 4.72 17.56
N VAL A 132 -16.15 4.87 17.79
CA VAL A 132 -15.17 3.82 17.49
C VAL A 132 -14.99 2.93 18.71
N GLY A 133 -15.21 1.63 18.53
CA GLY A 133 -15.16 0.65 19.62
C GLY A 133 -14.36 -0.61 19.27
N THR A 134 -14.32 -1.54 20.21
CA THR A 134 -13.65 -2.84 20.01
C THR A 134 -14.23 -3.66 18.85
N ALA A 135 -15.50 -3.42 18.49
CA ALA A 135 -16.16 -4.04 17.34
C ALA A 135 -15.53 -3.63 15.99
N ASP A 136 -14.79 -2.51 15.95
CA ASP A 136 -14.14 -2.01 14.74
C ASP A 136 -12.70 -2.54 14.57
N LEU A 137 -12.15 -3.25 15.55
CA LEU A 137 -10.81 -3.85 15.46
C LEU A 137 -10.61 -4.73 14.21
N PRO A 138 -11.57 -5.58 13.79
CA PRO A 138 -11.43 -6.33 12.54
C PRO A 138 -11.30 -5.44 11.31
N ARG A 139 -11.97 -4.29 11.30
CA ARG A 139 -11.88 -3.30 10.20
C ARG A 139 -10.53 -2.61 10.18
N VAL A 140 -9.98 -2.25 11.33
CA VAL A 140 -8.61 -1.70 11.45
C VAL A 140 -7.58 -2.73 10.95
N ALA A 141 -7.74 -4.01 11.30
CA ALA A 141 -6.92 -5.08 10.76
C ALA A 141 -7.11 -5.20 9.22
N GLY A 142 -8.32 -5.02 8.72
CA GLY A 142 -8.65 -4.97 7.30
C GLY A 142 -7.93 -3.85 6.55
N VAL A 143 -7.97 -2.62 7.09
CA VAL A 143 -7.20 -1.46 6.54
C VAL A 143 -5.71 -1.79 6.50
N THR A 144 -5.18 -2.32 7.60
CA THR A 144 -3.76 -2.66 7.71
C THR A 144 -3.37 -3.71 6.67
N ALA A 145 -4.17 -4.77 6.52
CA ALA A 145 -3.95 -5.79 5.50
C ALA A 145 -4.04 -5.22 4.08
N TYR A 146 -5.04 -4.39 3.81
CA TYR A 146 -5.22 -3.73 2.52
C TYR A 146 -4.00 -2.87 2.13
N TRP A 147 -3.50 -2.05 3.05
CA TRP A 147 -2.33 -1.21 2.79
C TRP A 147 -1.07 -2.04 2.55
N ILE A 148 -0.84 -3.08 3.36
CA ILE A 148 0.29 -4.00 3.18
C ILE A 148 0.22 -4.67 1.79
N LEU A 149 -0.93 -5.23 1.44
CA LEU A 149 -1.11 -5.91 0.16
C LEU A 149 -0.93 -4.96 -1.03
N THR A 150 -1.44 -3.72 -0.92
CA THR A 150 -1.26 -2.69 -1.96
C THR A 150 0.21 -2.29 -2.11
N ALA A 151 0.95 -2.10 -1.01
CA ALA A 151 2.37 -1.79 -1.04
C ALA A 151 3.20 -2.93 -1.65
N LEU A 152 2.87 -4.18 -1.32
CA LEU A 152 3.52 -5.36 -1.89
C LEU A 152 3.20 -5.52 -3.38
N LEU A 153 1.96 -5.22 -3.81
CA LEU A 153 1.58 -5.20 -5.21
C LEU A 153 2.40 -4.15 -5.98
N ALA A 154 2.49 -2.93 -5.45
CA ALA A 154 3.29 -1.86 -6.03
C ALA A 154 4.78 -2.23 -6.09
N SER A 155 5.32 -2.87 -5.04
CA SER A 155 6.69 -3.42 -5.04
C SER A 155 6.90 -4.46 -6.14
N GLY A 156 5.95 -5.37 -6.32
CA GLY A 156 5.98 -6.39 -7.36
C GLY A 156 5.99 -5.79 -8.78
N ILE A 157 5.14 -4.79 -9.03
CA ILE A 157 5.12 -4.06 -10.31
C ILE A 157 6.47 -3.35 -10.54
N THR A 158 7.04 -2.75 -9.48
CA THR A 158 8.36 -2.09 -9.54
C THR A 158 9.47 -3.07 -9.91
N LEU A 159 9.46 -4.29 -9.36
CA LEU A 159 10.42 -5.35 -9.73
C LEU A 159 10.33 -5.72 -11.21
N VAL A 160 9.13 -5.77 -11.78
CA VAL A 160 8.91 -6.09 -13.20
C VAL A 160 9.38 -4.94 -14.09
N THR A 161 9.01 -3.71 -13.75
CA THR A 161 9.25 -2.53 -14.58
C THR A 161 10.63 -1.89 -14.39
N ARG A 162 11.27 -2.13 -13.25
CA ARG A 162 12.52 -1.50 -12.79
C ARG A 162 12.46 0.04 -12.78
N SER A 163 11.26 0.57 -12.73
CA SER A 163 10.98 2.01 -12.75
C SER A 163 10.08 2.33 -11.58
N GLY A 164 10.36 3.41 -10.85
CA GLY A 164 9.45 3.91 -9.82
C GLY A 164 8.27 4.67 -10.42
N ILE A 165 8.43 5.28 -11.58
CA ILE A 165 7.40 6.13 -12.20
C ILE A 165 6.19 5.32 -12.64
N VAL A 166 6.41 4.20 -13.34
CA VAL A 166 5.34 3.37 -13.90
C VAL A 166 4.37 2.86 -12.82
N PRO A 167 4.83 2.17 -11.75
CA PRO A 167 3.91 1.70 -10.71
C PRO A 167 3.26 2.84 -9.93
N LEU A 168 3.97 3.95 -9.68
CA LEU A 168 3.37 5.11 -9.02
C LEU A 168 2.23 5.69 -9.84
N THR A 169 2.46 5.95 -11.13
CA THR A 169 1.42 6.48 -12.03
C THR A 169 0.23 5.54 -12.10
N PHE A 170 0.47 4.25 -12.34
CA PHE A 170 -0.60 3.26 -12.43
C PHE A 170 -1.43 3.15 -11.15
N CYS A 171 -0.77 2.99 -10.00
CA CYS A 171 -1.46 2.81 -8.72
C CYS A 171 -2.17 4.10 -8.28
N ILE A 172 -1.53 5.28 -8.42
CA ILE A 172 -2.13 6.54 -7.99
C ILE A 172 -3.33 6.91 -8.88
N VAL A 173 -3.23 6.72 -10.20
CA VAL A 173 -4.36 6.96 -11.11
C VAL A 173 -5.52 6.02 -10.76
N ASN A 174 -5.24 4.76 -10.44
CA ASN A 174 -6.28 3.81 -10.07
C ASN A 174 -6.91 4.09 -8.68
N MET A 175 -6.19 4.79 -7.79
CA MET A 175 -6.70 5.24 -6.48
C MET A 175 -7.35 6.63 -6.52
N SER A 176 -7.40 7.29 -7.69
CA SER A 176 -8.05 8.59 -7.85
C SER A 176 -9.57 8.48 -7.74
N VAL A 177 -10.23 9.64 -7.66
CA VAL A 177 -11.70 9.77 -7.50
C VAL A 177 -12.50 8.97 -8.55
N VAL A 178 -11.93 8.79 -9.74
CA VAL A 178 -12.49 7.93 -10.79
C VAL A 178 -11.49 6.84 -11.10
N SER A 179 -11.54 5.75 -10.31
CA SER A 179 -10.64 4.62 -10.54
C SER A 179 -10.99 3.91 -11.85
N VAL A 180 -9.95 3.49 -12.58
CA VAL A 180 -10.12 2.71 -13.80
C VAL A 180 -10.88 1.41 -13.50
N SER A 181 -10.58 0.78 -12.38
CA SER A 181 -11.26 -0.43 -11.92
C SER A 181 -12.76 -0.19 -11.72
N PHE A 182 -13.15 0.93 -11.12
CA PHE A 182 -14.55 1.30 -10.96
C PHE A 182 -15.25 1.52 -12.31
N LEU A 183 -14.60 2.18 -13.26
CA LEU A 183 -15.16 2.33 -14.61
C LEU A 183 -15.37 0.99 -15.29
N LEU A 184 -14.45 0.04 -15.11
CA LEU A 184 -14.56 -1.30 -15.66
C LEU A 184 -15.74 -2.09 -15.07
N THR A 185 -16.18 -1.81 -13.82
CA THR A 185 -17.38 -2.48 -13.26
C THR A 185 -18.66 -2.16 -14.04
N LYS A 186 -18.69 -1.01 -14.75
CA LYS A 186 -19.82 -0.65 -15.62
C LYS A 186 -19.88 -1.48 -16.90
N LEU A 187 -18.75 -2.08 -17.28
CA LEU A 187 -18.63 -2.93 -18.47
C LEU A 187 -18.73 -4.42 -18.14
N THR A 188 -18.18 -4.84 -16.99
CA THR A 188 -18.14 -6.24 -16.59
C THR A 188 -18.12 -6.41 -15.08
N SER A 189 -18.88 -7.37 -14.57
CA SER A 189 -18.89 -7.73 -13.16
C SER A 189 -17.56 -8.35 -12.66
N TRP A 190 -16.74 -8.89 -13.56
CA TRP A 190 -15.42 -9.41 -13.23
C TRP A 190 -14.45 -8.33 -12.69
N ALA A 191 -14.69 -7.07 -13.04
CA ALA A 191 -13.88 -5.96 -12.55
C ALA A 191 -13.95 -5.77 -11.02
N ASN A 192 -14.99 -6.29 -10.35
CA ASN A 192 -15.07 -6.28 -8.88
C ASN A 192 -13.98 -7.13 -8.21
N TYR A 193 -13.36 -8.05 -8.94
CA TYR A 193 -12.25 -8.88 -8.47
C TYR A 193 -10.87 -8.28 -8.80
N LEU A 194 -10.80 -7.04 -9.27
CA LEU A 194 -9.53 -6.31 -9.35
C LEU A 194 -9.00 -6.00 -7.96
N PRO A 195 -7.66 -5.94 -7.79
CA PRO A 195 -7.04 -5.94 -6.46
C PRO A 195 -7.47 -4.77 -5.58
N ASP A 196 -7.69 -3.60 -6.14
CA ASP A 196 -8.13 -2.40 -5.43
C ASP A 196 -9.56 -2.53 -4.91
N LEU A 197 -10.52 -2.90 -5.77
CA LEU A 197 -11.92 -3.05 -5.39
C LEU A 197 -12.12 -4.24 -4.44
N ALA A 198 -11.56 -5.40 -4.76
CA ALA A 198 -11.63 -6.57 -3.89
C ALA A 198 -11.02 -6.29 -2.51
N GLY A 199 -9.90 -5.57 -2.46
CA GLY A 199 -9.22 -5.20 -1.22
C GLY A 199 -10.01 -4.23 -0.34
N MET A 200 -10.80 -3.32 -0.92
CA MET A 200 -11.63 -2.37 -0.16
C MET A 200 -12.68 -3.07 0.71
N HIS A 201 -13.18 -4.24 0.30
CA HIS A 201 -14.12 -5.03 1.11
C HIS A 201 -13.52 -5.54 2.43
N LEU A 202 -12.20 -5.47 2.63
CA LEU A 202 -11.58 -5.80 3.91
C LEU A 202 -11.99 -4.86 5.05
N PHE A 203 -12.34 -3.61 4.75
CA PHE A 203 -12.62 -2.60 5.77
C PHE A 203 -13.86 -1.74 5.51
N LEU A 204 -14.31 -1.62 4.25
CA LEU A 204 -15.56 -0.96 3.91
C LEU A 204 -16.70 -1.97 3.84
N ARG A 205 -17.86 -1.59 4.37
CA ARG A 205 -19.10 -2.38 4.34
C ARG A 205 -19.94 -2.06 3.11
N ASP A 206 -19.84 -0.82 2.63
CA ASP A 206 -20.54 -0.35 1.44
C ASP A 206 -19.53 0.14 0.39
N VAL A 207 -19.13 -0.74 -0.50
CA VAL A 207 -18.29 -0.40 -1.64
C VAL A 207 -19.20 -0.06 -2.83
N HIS A 208 -19.43 1.24 -3.03
CA HIS A 208 -20.38 1.75 -4.02
C HIS A 208 -20.21 1.13 -5.41
N GLY A 209 -21.29 0.56 -5.92
CA GLY A 209 -21.35 0.04 -7.29
C GLY A 209 -20.68 -1.31 -7.50
N SER A 210 -20.20 -1.95 -6.44
CA SER A 210 -19.62 -3.30 -6.51
C SER A 210 -20.64 -4.38 -6.15
N VAL A 211 -20.31 -5.62 -6.52
CA VAL A 211 -21.00 -6.82 -6.02
C VAL A 211 -20.59 -6.99 -4.55
N ASP A 212 -21.52 -7.39 -3.69
CA ASP A 212 -21.23 -7.69 -2.29
C ASP A 212 -20.28 -8.89 -2.18
N ILE A 213 -19.06 -8.62 -1.72
CA ILE A 213 -18.00 -9.62 -1.57
C ILE A 213 -17.66 -9.70 -0.07
N ALA A 214 -17.71 -10.91 0.49
CA ALA A 214 -17.31 -11.10 1.88
C ALA A 214 -15.86 -10.62 2.10
N PRO A 215 -15.55 -9.94 3.23
CA PRO A 215 -14.24 -9.34 3.50
C PRO A 215 -13.07 -10.31 3.32
N LEU A 216 -13.23 -11.55 3.80
CA LEU A 216 -12.21 -12.58 3.65
C LEU A 216 -11.96 -12.94 2.18
N THR A 217 -13.02 -13.06 1.39
CA THR A 217 -12.92 -13.35 -0.05
C THR A 217 -12.20 -12.23 -0.78
N GLY A 218 -12.54 -10.97 -0.48
CA GLY A 218 -11.85 -9.80 -1.04
C GLY A 218 -10.35 -9.79 -0.72
N GLY A 219 -10.00 -10.08 0.55
CA GLY A 219 -8.61 -10.20 0.98
C GLY A 219 -7.86 -11.34 0.29
N LEU A 220 -8.48 -12.51 0.11
CA LEU A 220 -7.89 -13.65 -0.60
C LEU A 220 -7.65 -13.34 -2.08
N VAL A 221 -8.62 -12.70 -2.75
CA VAL A 221 -8.46 -12.28 -4.14
C VAL A 221 -7.31 -11.29 -4.29
N MET A 222 -7.25 -10.28 -3.44
CA MET A 222 -6.16 -9.31 -3.45
C MET A 222 -4.81 -9.97 -3.14
N GLY A 223 -4.77 -10.89 -2.16
CA GLY A 223 -3.58 -11.68 -1.84
C GLY A 223 -3.10 -12.51 -3.02
N LEU A 224 -4.01 -13.12 -3.77
CA LEU A 224 -3.69 -13.87 -5.00
C LEU A 224 -3.04 -12.95 -6.04
N TRP A 225 -3.56 -11.75 -6.27
CA TRP A 225 -2.96 -10.75 -7.15
C TRP A 225 -1.53 -10.40 -6.74
N VAL A 226 -1.31 -10.18 -5.44
CA VAL A 226 0.03 -9.90 -4.89
C VAL A 226 0.98 -11.07 -5.16
N VAL A 227 0.56 -12.31 -4.90
CA VAL A 227 1.39 -13.51 -5.14
C VAL A 227 1.73 -13.66 -6.61
N VAL A 228 0.77 -13.45 -7.51
CA VAL A 228 0.99 -13.54 -8.96
C VAL A 228 1.99 -12.48 -9.42
N VAL A 229 1.76 -11.21 -9.06
CA VAL A 229 2.63 -10.10 -9.51
C VAL A 229 4.01 -10.19 -8.88
N ALA A 230 4.11 -10.51 -7.58
CA ALA A 230 5.40 -10.73 -6.92
C ALA A 230 6.14 -11.93 -7.50
N GLY A 231 5.43 -13.02 -7.84
CA GLY A 231 6.00 -14.19 -8.50
C GLY A 231 6.59 -13.86 -9.88
N ILE A 232 5.86 -13.11 -10.70
CA ILE A 232 6.36 -12.61 -11.98
C ILE A 232 7.60 -11.71 -11.75
N GLY A 233 7.51 -10.78 -10.81
CA GLY A 233 8.64 -9.91 -10.44
C GLY A 233 9.87 -10.70 -10.02
N PHE A 234 9.70 -11.74 -9.22
CA PHE A 234 10.78 -12.64 -8.79
C PHE A 234 11.43 -13.37 -9.96
N ILE A 235 10.62 -13.91 -10.89
CA ILE A 235 11.14 -14.61 -12.09
C ILE A 235 11.94 -13.64 -12.96
N VAL A 236 11.40 -12.44 -13.22
CA VAL A 236 12.07 -11.38 -13.98
C VAL A 236 13.40 -10.98 -13.33
N PHE A 237 13.38 -10.78 -12.00
CA PHE A 237 14.56 -10.45 -11.22
C PHE A 237 15.66 -11.54 -11.35
N ARG A 238 15.28 -12.82 -11.23
CA ARG A 238 16.24 -13.93 -11.38
C ARG A 238 16.84 -14.03 -12.75
N ARG A 239 16.06 -13.75 -13.80
CA ARG A 239 16.53 -13.92 -15.21
C ARG A 239 17.34 -12.75 -15.72
N ARG A 240 17.07 -11.53 -15.24
CA ARG A 240 17.67 -10.32 -15.81
C ARG A 240 18.82 -9.73 -14.98
N ASP A 241 18.90 -10.04 -13.69
CA ASP A 241 19.96 -9.59 -12.80
C ASP A 241 20.97 -10.72 -12.49
N ALA A 242 21.00 -11.75 -13.34
CA ALA A 242 21.97 -12.85 -13.31
C ALA A 242 23.25 -12.46 -14.04
#